data_712199c8484d7f56ee11dd7df8e8d3ec
#
_entry.id   712199c8484d7f56ee11dd7df8e8d3ec
#
_cell.length_a   1.000
_cell.length_b   1.000
_cell.length_c   1.000
_cell.angle_alpha   90.00
_cell.angle_beta   90.00
_cell.angle_gamma   90.00
#
_symmetry.space_group_name_H-M   'P 1'
#
loop_
_entity.id
_entity.type
_entity.pdbx_description
1 polymer ?
#
loop_
_entity_poly.entity_id
_entity_poly.type
_entity_poly.pdbx_seq_one_letter_code
_entity_poly.pdbx_strand_id
1 'polypeptide(L)'
;MPNITPDTPYYFVLNSRSGSADAPKAKEVMERMLKEAGRPHEFFMVENPAKLAETAERAAKRAAETKGAVIASGGDGTLAATAQAILPTGRPFGIVPNGTFNYFGRAQEVPSDVEAAMRIVLDPEVRQVQVGTVNGRLFLVNASLGLYPQLLRDRERFTRQYGRKRVVAMWAGLVSLWRDHRQLLLDIEVDGKRQTVRTPTLFVGNNHLQLERVGLPEAEEVKEHRLAAIMVKPVNTTKLLWLALRGALGSLGDDDRVINFAFSRLSVNAIHGVRSRQVEVATDGERTWMDTPLKFAVAPRPLLLLSPKDT
;
A
#
# COMPACT_ATOMS: atom_id res chain seq x y z
N MET A 1 3.26 -0.58 25.07
CA MET A 1 2.34 -0.90 23.96
C MET A 1 0.95 -1.15 24.52
N PRO A 2 -0.15 -0.87 23.79
CA PRO A 2 -1.49 -1.22 24.26
C PRO A 2 -1.58 -2.73 24.42
N ASN A 3 -2.14 -3.16 25.56
CA ASN A 3 -2.39 -4.58 25.82
C ASN A 3 -3.78 -4.95 25.28
N ILE A 4 -3.88 -6.02 24.53
CA ILE A 4 -5.16 -6.58 24.02
C ILE A 4 -5.64 -7.61 25.04
N THR A 5 -6.76 -7.29 25.67
CA THR A 5 -7.43 -8.17 26.63
C THR A 5 -8.72 -8.73 26.01
N PRO A 6 -9.33 -9.78 26.55
CA PRO A 6 -10.64 -10.28 26.08
C PRO A 6 -11.73 -9.20 25.99
N ASP A 7 -11.70 -8.20 26.86
CA ASP A 7 -12.69 -7.12 26.89
C ASP A 7 -12.38 -5.97 25.93
N THR A 8 -11.24 -5.99 25.23
CA THR A 8 -10.88 -4.93 24.26
C THR A 8 -11.87 -4.95 23.09
N PRO A 9 -12.65 -3.86 22.85
CA PRO A 9 -13.63 -3.85 21.78
C PRO A 9 -12.97 -3.73 20.40
N TYR A 10 -13.52 -4.44 19.42
CA TYR A 10 -13.05 -4.45 18.05
C TYR A 10 -14.05 -3.79 17.09
N TYR A 11 -13.54 -2.89 16.25
CA TYR A 11 -14.29 -2.11 15.27
C TYR A 11 -13.88 -2.54 13.87
N PHE A 12 -14.75 -3.28 13.19
CA PHE A 12 -14.46 -3.84 11.87
C PHE A 12 -14.86 -2.87 10.77
N VAL A 13 -13.92 -2.45 9.93
CA VAL A 13 -14.21 -1.78 8.66
C VAL A 13 -14.26 -2.83 7.57
N LEU A 14 -15.47 -3.20 7.15
CA LEU A 14 -15.71 -4.26 6.17
C LEU A 14 -16.14 -3.69 4.83
N ASN A 15 -15.30 -3.88 3.80
CA ASN A 15 -15.64 -3.48 2.44
C ASN A 15 -16.36 -4.63 1.71
N SER A 16 -17.67 -4.50 1.54
CA SER A 16 -18.51 -5.50 0.89
C SER A 16 -18.23 -5.70 -0.60
N ARG A 17 -17.49 -4.77 -1.24
CA ARG A 17 -17.14 -4.82 -2.66
C ARG A 17 -15.70 -5.26 -2.93
N SER A 18 -14.88 -5.44 -1.90
CA SER A 18 -13.52 -5.95 -2.05
C SER A 18 -13.54 -7.48 -2.08
N GLY A 19 -12.96 -8.07 -3.11
CA GLY A 19 -12.91 -9.51 -3.29
C GLY A 19 -14.03 -10.07 -4.17
N SER A 20 -14.09 -11.37 -4.26
CA SER A 20 -15.14 -12.15 -4.91
C SER A 20 -16.44 -12.15 -4.07
N ALA A 21 -17.48 -12.80 -4.55
CA ALA A 21 -18.83 -12.90 -3.97
C ALA A 21 -18.93 -13.39 -2.50
N ASP A 22 -17.83 -13.48 -1.76
CA ASP A 22 -17.72 -14.12 -0.44
C ASP A 22 -17.73 -13.15 0.75
N ALA A 23 -17.91 -11.84 0.56
CA ALA A 23 -17.95 -10.89 1.68
C ALA A 23 -19.03 -11.21 2.75
N PRO A 24 -20.25 -11.66 2.40
CA PRO A 24 -21.22 -12.12 3.39
C PRO A 24 -20.74 -13.31 4.19
N LYS A 25 -20.15 -14.33 3.53
CA LYS A 25 -19.59 -15.50 4.23
C LYS A 25 -18.43 -15.13 5.14
N ALA A 26 -17.54 -14.25 4.69
CA ALA A 26 -16.45 -13.74 5.51
C ALA A 26 -16.98 -13.07 6.78
N LYS A 27 -18.05 -12.27 6.67
CA LYS A 27 -18.70 -11.63 7.81
C LYS A 27 -19.30 -12.67 8.78
N GLU A 28 -20.00 -13.68 8.26
CA GLU A 28 -20.57 -14.75 9.08
C GLU A 28 -19.50 -15.51 9.90
N VAL A 29 -18.35 -15.83 9.26
CA VAL A 29 -17.21 -16.46 9.93
C VAL A 29 -16.66 -15.56 11.03
N MET A 30 -16.43 -14.27 10.73
CA MET A 30 -15.95 -13.30 11.71
C MET A 30 -16.92 -13.17 12.90
N GLU A 31 -18.23 -13.00 12.64
CA GLU A 31 -19.26 -12.87 13.68
C GLU A 31 -19.34 -14.11 14.58
N ARG A 32 -19.28 -15.31 13.99
CA ARG A 32 -19.26 -16.57 14.74
C ARG A 32 -18.07 -16.60 15.69
N MET A 33 -16.85 -16.39 15.17
CA MET A 33 -15.62 -16.45 15.97
C MET A 33 -15.58 -15.39 17.08
N LEU A 34 -16.09 -14.20 16.82
CA LEU A 34 -16.17 -13.11 17.82
C LEU A 34 -17.16 -13.46 18.94
N LYS A 35 -18.29 -14.06 18.61
CA LYS A 35 -19.28 -14.54 19.60
C LYS A 35 -18.72 -15.69 20.44
N GLU A 36 -18.07 -16.66 19.82
CA GLU A 36 -17.42 -17.78 20.51
C GLU A 36 -16.33 -17.29 21.49
N ALA A 37 -15.58 -16.27 21.09
CA ALA A 37 -14.55 -15.64 21.93
C ALA A 37 -15.10 -14.64 22.95
N GLY A 38 -16.40 -14.33 22.96
CA GLY A 38 -17.00 -13.31 23.82
C GLY A 38 -16.48 -11.89 23.57
N ARG A 39 -15.92 -11.61 22.38
CA ARG A 39 -15.24 -10.35 22.05
C ARG A 39 -16.26 -9.26 21.73
N PRO A 40 -16.27 -8.13 22.47
CA PRO A 40 -17.07 -6.96 22.11
C PRO A 40 -16.70 -6.43 20.74
N HIS A 41 -17.67 -6.24 19.84
CA HIS A 41 -17.39 -5.81 18.47
C HIS A 41 -18.52 -5.01 17.84
N GLU A 42 -18.16 -4.21 16.81
CA GLU A 42 -19.08 -3.45 15.97
C GLU A 42 -18.57 -3.47 14.51
N PHE A 43 -19.49 -3.65 13.53
CA PHE A 43 -19.16 -3.68 12.11
C PHE A 43 -19.56 -2.36 11.43
N PHE A 44 -18.61 -1.72 10.79
CA PHE A 44 -18.75 -0.56 9.92
C PHE A 44 -18.72 -1.02 8.46
N MET A 45 -19.88 -1.17 7.85
CA MET A 45 -20.01 -1.66 6.49
C MET A 45 -19.73 -0.56 5.48
N VAL A 46 -18.87 -0.86 4.49
CA VAL A 46 -18.56 0.03 3.35
C VAL A 46 -19.27 -0.51 2.11
N GLU A 47 -20.43 0.02 1.80
CA GLU A 47 -21.20 -0.32 0.61
C GLU A 47 -20.77 0.52 -0.60
N ASN A 48 -20.37 1.77 -0.35
CA ASN A 48 -19.89 2.70 -1.36
C ASN A 48 -18.38 2.98 -1.12
N PRO A 49 -17.50 2.64 -2.08
CA PRO A 49 -16.07 2.91 -1.95
C PRO A 49 -15.72 4.37 -1.66
N ALA A 50 -16.51 5.34 -2.14
CA ALA A 50 -16.29 6.76 -1.87
C ALA A 50 -16.46 7.12 -0.38
N LYS A 51 -17.16 6.29 0.41
CA LYS A 51 -17.36 6.47 1.86
C LYS A 51 -16.36 5.71 2.71
N LEU A 52 -15.39 5.03 2.09
CA LEU A 52 -14.42 4.21 2.83
C LEU A 52 -13.63 5.03 3.86
N ALA A 53 -13.10 6.19 3.47
CA ALA A 53 -12.33 7.05 4.37
C ALA A 53 -13.18 7.53 5.57
N GLU A 54 -14.37 8.05 5.31
CA GLU A 54 -15.32 8.48 6.36
C GLU A 54 -15.67 7.33 7.32
N THR A 55 -15.92 6.15 6.77
CA THR A 55 -16.26 4.96 7.57
C THR A 55 -15.08 4.52 8.44
N ALA A 56 -13.86 4.54 7.90
CA ALA A 56 -12.64 4.24 8.62
C ALA A 56 -12.37 5.24 9.75
N GLU A 57 -12.58 6.54 9.50
CA GLU A 57 -12.47 7.60 10.52
C GLU A 57 -13.45 7.40 11.67
N ARG A 58 -14.71 7.03 11.39
CA ARG A 58 -15.70 6.72 12.41
C ARG A 58 -15.29 5.54 13.29
N ALA A 59 -14.79 4.45 12.66
CA ALA A 59 -14.29 3.29 13.39
C ALA A 59 -13.06 3.66 14.24
N ALA A 60 -12.12 4.44 13.70
CA ALA A 60 -10.94 4.91 14.41
C ALA A 60 -11.29 5.81 15.62
N LYS A 61 -12.28 6.69 15.47
CA LYS A 61 -12.79 7.52 16.57
C LYS A 61 -13.37 6.65 17.68
N ARG A 62 -14.23 5.67 17.34
CA ARG A 62 -14.79 4.74 18.34
C ARG A 62 -13.70 3.97 19.07
N ALA A 63 -12.69 3.47 18.33
CA ALA A 63 -11.56 2.78 18.94
C ALA A 63 -10.75 3.68 19.89
N ALA A 64 -10.57 4.95 19.55
CA ALA A 64 -9.89 5.91 20.42
C ALA A 64 -10.67 6.18 21.72
N GLU A 65 -12.00 6.38 21.63
CA GLU A 65 -12.90 6.63 22.76
C GLU A 65 -12.95 5.45 23.75
N THR A 66 -12.96 4.22 23.24
CA THR A 66 -13.14 3.00 24.05
C THR A 66 -11.85 2.26 24.35
N LYS A 67 -10.71 2.78 23.93
CA LYS A 67 -9.41 2.10 23.95
C LYS A 67 -9.41 0.77 23.16
N GLY A 68 -10.28 0.64 22.15
CA GLY A 68 -10.42 -0.53 21.30
C GLY A 68 -9.35 -0.66 20.21
N ALA A 69 -9.55 -1.60 19.29
CA ALA A 69 -8.74 -1.79 18.08
C ALA A 69 -9.62 -1.69 16.83
N VAL A 70 -9.04 -1.32 15.68
CA VAL A 70 -9.74 -1.32 14.40
C VAL A 70 -9.22 -2.46 13.52
N ILE A 71 -10.13 -3.24 12.98
CA ILE A 71 -9.84 -4.37 12.10
C ILE A 71 -10.34 -4.03 10.68
N ALA A 72 -9.42 -3.97 9.72
CA ALA A 72 -9.78 -3.79 8.32
C ALA A 72 -10.00 -5.14 7.64
N SER A 73 -11.19 -5.33 7.05
CA SER A 73 -11.48 -6.50 6.21
C SER A 73 -11.72 -6.05 4.77
N GLY A 74 -10.77 -6.39 3.91
CA GLY A 74 -10.80 -5.99 2.50
C GLY A 74 -9.48 -6.17 1.78
N GLY A 75 -9.33 -5.55 0.61
CA GLY A 75 -8.08 -5.48 -0.15
C GLY A 75 -7.16 -4.35 0.31
N ASP A 76 -5.97 -4.24 -0.32
CA ASP A 76 -4.92 -3.28 0.07
C ASP A 76 -5.42 -1.83 0.20
N GLY A 77 -6.34 -1.36 -0.68
CA GLY A 77 -6.94 -0.02 -0.55
C GLY A 77 -7.79 0.16 0.72
N THR A 78 -8.52 -0.89 1.15
CA THR A 78 -9.27 -0.85 2.41
C THR A 78 -8.32 -0.82 3.60
N LEU A 79 -7.26 -1.62 3.54
CA LEU A 79 -6.22 -1.65 4.58
C LEU A 79 -5.55 -0.28 4.71
N ALA A 80 -5.13 0.33 3.58
CA ALA A 80 -4.47 1.63 3.56
C ALA A 80 -5.36 2.76 4.10
N ALA A 81 -6.63 2.83 3.68
CA ALA A 81 -7.57 3.84 4.16
C ALA A 81 -7.84 3.70 5.67
N THR A 82 -7.98 2.47 6.16
CA THR A 82 -8.20 2.22 7.59
C THR A 82 -6.94 2.52 8.41
N ALA A 83 -5.76 2.15 7.91
CA ALA A 83 -4.48 2.48 8.54
C ALA A 83 -4.25 3.99 8.61
N GLN A 84 -4.60 4.75 7.56
CA GLN A 84 -4.56 6.21 7.54
C GLN A 84 -5.40 6.82 8.68
N ALA A 85 -6.59 6.28 8.90
CA ALA A 85 -7.50 6.78 9.94
C ALA A 85 -7.05 6.42 11.36
N ILE A 86 -6.52 5.21 11.57
CA ILE A 86 -6.18 4.72 12.91
C ILE A 86 -4.79 5.19 13.38
N LEU A 87 -3.84 5.42 12.48
CA LEU A 87 -2.45 5.78 12.80
C LEU A 87 -2.35 6.97 13.78
N PRO A 88 -3.09 8.10 13.60
CA PRO A 88 -3.02 9.23 14.52
C PRO A 88 -3.48 8.91 15.95
N THR A 89 -4.34 7.91 16.10
CA THR A 89 -4.92 7.54 17.39
C THR A 89 -3.97 6.73 18.28
N GLY A 90 -2.93 6.10 17.68
CA GLY A 90 -2.05 5.16 18.37
C GLY A 90 -2.76 3.90 18.87
N ARG A 91 -3.95 3.58 18.31
CA ARG A 91 -4.69 2.36 18.64
C ARG A 91 -4.27 1.19 17.75
N PRO A 92 -4.42 -0.06 18.24
CA PRO A 92 -4.07 -1.24 17.47
C PRO A 92 -4.90 -1.38 16.20
N PHE A 93 -4.26 -1.91 15.17
CA PHE A 93 -4.79 -2.16 13.84
C PHE A 93 -4.67 -3.64 13.50
N GLY A 94 -5.78 -4.28 13.21
CA GLY A 94 -5.82 -5.66 12.72
C GLY A 94 -6.21 -5.73 11.25
N ILE A 95 -5.87 -6.81 10.58
CA ILE A 95 -6.21 -7.03 9.18
C ILE A 95 -6.79 -8.42 8.95
N VAL A 96 -7.86 -8.48 8.16
CA VAL A 96 -8.43 -9.69 7.60
C VAL A 96 -8.41 -9.54 6.07
N PRO A 97 -7.35 -10.02 5.38
CA PRO A 97 -7.16 -9.78 3.97
C PRO A 97 -8.27 -10.48 3.14
N ASN A 98 -9.01 -9.69 2.36
CA ASN A 98 -10.04 -10.20 1.46
C ASN A 98 -9.94 -9.53 0.07
N GLY A 99 -8.73 -9.36 -0.42
CA GLY A 99 -8.42 -8.78 -1.72
C GLY A 99 -7.73 -9.78 -2.65
N THR A 100 -7.42 -9.32 -3.86
CA THR A 100 -6.76 -10.15 -4.89
C THR A 100 -5.26 -10.31 -4.65
N PHE A 101 -4.57 -9.27 -4.17
CA PHE A 101 -3.11 -9.23 -4.03
C PHE A 101 -2.65 -9.36 -2.58
N ASN A 102 -3.26 -8.63 -1.67
CA ASN A 102 -2.99 -8.64 -0.23
C ASN A 102 -1.49 -8.49 0.09
N TYR A 103 -0.81 -7.54 -0.59
CA TYR A 103 0.64 -7.35 -0.46
C TYR A 103 1.06 -7.03 0.97
N PHE A 104 0.31 -6.15 1.63
CA PHE A 104 0.61 -5.79 3.02
C PHE A 104 0.39 -6.97 3.97
N GLY A 105 -0.75 -7.67 3.85
CA GLY A 105 -1.04 -8.84 4.69
C GLY A 105 0.04 -9.92 4.58
N ARG A 106 0.46 -10.21 3.34
CA ARG A 106 1.53 -11.18 3.06
C ARG A 106 2.88 -10.76 3.66
N ALA A 107 3.20 -9.47 3.60
CA ALA A 107 4.43 -8.95 4.19
C ALA A 107 4.44 -8.99 5.72
N GLN A 108 3.25 -9.06 6.33
CA GLN A 108 3.06 -9.16 7.77
C GLN A 108 2.67 -10.59 8.21
N GLU A 109 2.87 -11.58 7.32
CA GLU A 109 2.61 -13.01 7.59
C GLU A 109 1.15 -13.33 7.97
N VAL A 110 0.22 -12.43 7.61
CA VAL A 110 -1.20 -12.64 7.84
C VAL A 110 -1.79 -13.44 6.68
N PRO A 111 -2.37 -14.62 6.96
CA PRO A 111 -2.95 -15.48 5.93
C PRO A 111 -4.17 -14.83 5.26
N SER A 112 -4.40 -15.18 3.99
CA SER A 112 -5.58 -14.70 3.24
C SER A 112 -6.87 -15.47 3.58
N ASP A 113 -6.78 -16.58 4.30
CA ASP A 113 -7.92 -17.30 4.84
C ASP A 113 -8.52 -16.52 6.02
N VAL A 114 -9.83 -16.27 5.97
CA VAL A 114 -10.53 -15.43 6.96
C VAL A 114 -10.45 -15.99 8.36
N GLU A 115 -10.63 -17.32 8.51
CA GLU A 115 -10.62 -17.96 9.82
C GLU A 115 -9.22 -17.95 10.44
N ALA A 116 -8.18 -18.22 9.63
CA ALA A 116 -6.80 -18.15 10.08
C ALA A 116 -6.38 -16.71 10.44
N ALA A 117 -6.80 -15.69 9.67
CA ALA A 117 -6.57 -14.30 10.00
C ALA A 117 -7.29 -13.87 11.28
N MET A 118 -8.51 -14.36 11.50
CA MET A 118 -9.28 -14.07 12.71
C MET A 118 -8.66 -14.72 13.96
N ARG A 119 -8.03 -15.88 13.86
CA ARG A 119 -7.28 -16.45 14.98
C ARG A 119 -6.16 -15.52 15.44
N ILE A 120 -5.43 -14.90 14.50
CA ILE A 120 -4.42 -13.90 14.82
C ILE A 120 -5.06 -12.66 15.48
N VAL A 121 -6.17 -12.16 14.92
CA VAL A 121 -6.88 -11.00 15.47
C VAL A 121 -7.39 -11.26 16.88
N LEU A 122 -7.82 -12.45 17.20
CA LEU A 122 -8.37 -12.80 18.51
C LEU A 122 -7.30 -13.06 19.59
N ASP A 123 -6.14 -13.57 19.19
CA ASP A 123 -4.99 -13.82 20.07
C ASP A 123 -3.68 -13.25 19.50
N PRO A 124 -3.56 -11.92 19.39
CA PRO A 124 -2.45 -11.28 18.70
C PRO A 124 -1.26 -10.99 19.61
N GLU A 125 -0.11 -10.82 18.96
CA GLU A 125 0.95 -9.96 19.45
C GLU A 125 0.79 -8.55 18.83
N VAL A 126 1.12 -7.49 19.57
CA VAL A 126 1.12 -6.13 19.02
C VAL A 126 2.53 -5.78 18.57
N ARG A 127 2.73 -5.64 17.25
CA ARG A 127 4.02 -5.24 16.66
C ARG A 127 3.98 -3.82 16.12
N GLN A 128 5.11 -3.13 16.21
CA GLN A 128 5.30 -1.83 15.58
C GLN A 128 5.73 -2.03 14.12
N VAL A 129 4.93 -1.54 13.18
CA VAL A 129 5.19 -1.68 11.75
C VAL A 129 5.41 -0.30 11.14
N GLN A 130 6.51 -0.17 10.39
CA GLN A 130 6.80 1.02 9.62
C GLN A 130 5.74 1.26 8.54
N VAL A 131 5.36 2.51 8.34
CA VAL A 131 4.54 2.95 7.21
C VAL A 131 5.17 4.18 6.55
N GLY A 132 5.05 4.26 5.23
CA GLY A 132 5.52 5.41 4.46
C GLY A 132 4.43 6.48 4.31
N THR A 133 4.85 7.71 4.07
CA THR A 133 3.95 8.83 3.75
C THR A 133 4.43 9.63 2.55
N VAL A 134 3.49 10.17 1.78
CA VAL A 134 3.72 11.20 0.76
C VAL A 134 2.74 12.34 0.97
N ASN A 135 3.24 13.54 1.25
CA ASN A 135 2.43 14.73 1.61
C ASN A 135 1.39 14.42 2.72
N GLY A 136 1.75 13.59 3.72
CA GLY A 136 0.87 13.18 4.80
C GLY A 136 -0.10 12.03 4.46
N ARG A 137 -0.21 11.63 3.18
CA ARG A 137 -0.96 10.45 2.80
C ARG A 137 -0.11 9.20 3.03
N LEU A 138 -0.64 8.27 3.81
CA LEU A 138 0.00 7.00 4.14
C LEU A 138 0.04 6.06 2.93
N PHE A 139 1.09 5.26 2.84
CA PHE A 139 1.15 4.05 2.03
C PHE A 139 1.79 2.91 2.84
N LEU A 140 1.20 1.73 2.71
CA LEU A 140 1.63 0.52 3.40
C LEU A 140 2.73 -0.22 2.62
N VAL A 141 2.60 -0.23 1.29
CA VAL A 141 3.45 -1.01 0.39
C VAL A 141 4.33 -0.11 -0.45
N ASN A 142 3.73 0.76 -1.24
CA ASN A 142 4.48 1.65 -2.14
C ASN A 142 3.72 2.91 -2.55
N ALA A 143 4.50 3.91 -2.98
CA ALA A 143 4.02 5.05 -3.71
C ALA A 143 4.83 5.26 -5.00
N SER A 144 4.23 5.81 -6.05
CA SER A 144 4.90 5.96 -7.33
C SER A 144 4.34 7.10 -8.17
N LEU A 145 5.16 7.62 -9.07
CA LEU A 145 4.76 8.60 -10.08
C LEU A 145 5.35 8.25 -11.46
N GLY A 146 4.74 8.75 -12.51
CA GLY A 146 5.12 8.50 -13.90
C GLY A 146 4.46 7.26 -14.49
N LEU A 147 5.25 6.29 -14.91
CA LEU A 147 4.78 5.13 -15.66
C LEU A 147 3.76 4.27 -14.90
N TYR A 148 3.97 4.02 -13.61
CA TYR A 148 3.10 3.13 -12.84
C TYR A 148 1.66 3.64 -12.69
N PRO A 149 1.39 4.90 -12.33
CA PRO A 149 0.05 5.48 -12.41
C PRO A 149 -0.59 5.37 -13.80
N GLN A 150 0.21 5.50 -14.88
CA GLN A 150 -0.28 5.31 -16.26
C GLN A 150 -0.71 3.86 -16.50
N LEU A 151 0.08 2.89 -16.07
CA LEU A 151 -0.26 1.46 -16.14
C LEU A 151 -1.58 1.15 -15.40
N LEU A 152 -1.78 1.73 -14.23
CA LEU A 152 -3.04 1.57 -13.48
C LEU A 152 -4.24 2.15 -14.23
N ARG A 153 -4.11 3.34 -14.85
CA ARG A 153 -5.16 3.94 -15.69
C ARG A 153 -5.54 3.05 -16.85
N ASP A 154 -4.54 2.56 -17.58
CA ASP A 154 -4.77 1.73 -18.75
C ASP A 154 -5.40 0.40 -18.35
N ARG A 155 -4.93 -0.22 -17.26
CA ARG A 155 -5.56 -1.41 -16.68
C ARG A 155 -7.03 -1.20 -16.34
N GLU A 156 -7.40 -0.09 -15.71
CA GLU A 156 -8.80 0.22 -15.38
C GLU A 156 -9.66 0.39 -16.65
N ARG A 157 -9.14 1.09 -17.68
CA ARG A 157 -9.83 1.24 -18.98
C ARG A 157 -10.06 -0.11 -19.65
N PHE A 158 -9.02 -0.94 -19.76
CA PHE A 158 -9.11 -2.28 -20.35
C PHE A 158 -10.03 -3.20 -19.55
N THR A 159 -9.98 -3.14 -18.21
CA THR A 159 -10.86 -3.94 -17.35
C THR A 159 -12.33 -3.55 -17.52
N ARG A 160 -12.64 -2.25 -17.69
CA ARG A 160 -14.00 -1.78 -17.98
C ARG A 160 -14.49 -2.25 -19.36
N GLN A 161 -13.60 -2.33 -20.35
CA GLN A 161 -13.94 -2.65 -21.74
C GLN A 161 -13.96 -4.15 -22.02
N TYR A 162 -13.05 -4.94 -21.41
CA TYR A 162 -12.81 -6.36 -21.73
C TYR A 162 -12.91 -7.32 -20.53
N GLY A 163 -13.30 -6.82 -19.35
CA GLY A 163 -13.47 -7.62 -18.14
C GLY A 163 -12.19 -7.87 -17.35
N ARG A 164 -12.34 -8.56 -16.19
CA ARG A 164 -11.29 -8.74 -15.16
C ARG A 164 -10.33 -9.93 -15.38
N LYS A 165 -10.13 -10.39 -16.59
CA LYS A 165 -9.23 -11.53 -16.85
C LYS A 165 -7.76 -11.13 -16.72
N ARG A 166 -6.91 -12.02 -16.14
CA ARG A 166 -5.44 -11.79 -16.00
C ARG A 166 -4.76 -11.44 -17.31
N VAL A 167 -5.18 -12.07 -18.41
CA VAL A 167 -4.68 -11.81 -19.78
C VAL A 167 -4.92 -10.35 -20.19
N VAL A 168 -6.09 -9.78 -19.85
CA VAL A 168 -6.44 -8.39 -20.15
C VAL A 168 -5.52 -7.41 -19.41
N ALA A 169 -5.22 -7.68 -18.14
CA ALA A 169 -4.29 -6.86 -17.36
C ALA A 169 -2.85 -6.92 -17.92
N MET A 170 -2.42 -8.08 -18.40
CA MET A 170 -1.10 -8.27 -19.03
C MET A 170 -1.01 -7.52 -20.36
N TRP A 171 -2.01 -7.62 -21.23
CA TRP A 171 -2.06 -6.87 -22.49
C TRP A 171 -2.12 -5.35 -22.26
N ALA A 172 -2.90 -4.89 -21.29
CA ALA A 172 -2.93 -3.48 -20.91
C ALA A 172 -1.54 -2.97 -20.50
N GLY A 173 -0.82 -3.76 -19.70
CA GLY A 173 0.57 -3.46 -19.31
C GLY A 173 1.51 -3.36 -20.50
N LEU A 174 1.47 -4.32 -21.42
CA LEU A 174 2.28 -4.32 -22.65
C LEU A 174 1.97 -3.11 -23.55
N VAL A 175 0.69 -2.82 -23.79
CA VAL A 175 0.27 -1.67 -24.61
C VAL A 175 0.69 -0.34 -23.98
N SER A 176 0.59 -0.22 -22.66
CA SER A 176 1.01 0.98 -21.94
C SER A 176 2.53 1.20 -22.02
N LEU A 177 3.32 0.15 -21.94
CA LEU A 177 4.77 0.19 -22.13
C LEU A 177 5.17 0.53 -23.58
N TRP A 178 4.35 0.16 -24.56
CA TRP A 178 4.57 0.46 -25.98
C TRP A 178 4.23 1.89 -26.37
N ARG A 179 3.35 2.55 -25.62
CA ARG A 179 3.05 3.96 -25.83
C ARG A 179 4.20 4.82 -25.35
N ASP A 180 4.38 5.96 -26.05
CA ASP A 180 5.41 6.93 -25.74
C ASP A 180 5.30 7.42 -24.28
N HIS A 181 6.10 6.84 -23.39
CA HIS A 181 6.10 7.18 -21.97
C HIS A 181 6.85 8.49 -21.77
N ARG A 182 6.13 9.45 -21.24
CA ARG A 182 6.70 10.77 -20.94
C ARG A 182 7.82 10.64 -19.93
N GLN A 183 8.98 11.15 -20.31
CA GLN A 183 10.10 11.30 -19.39
C GLN A 183 9.78 12.42 -18.40
N LEU A 184 9.84 12.12 -17.13
CA LEU A 184 9.75 13.11 -16.06
C LEU A 184 11.12 13.74 -15.87
N LEU A 185 11.16 15.06 -15.79
CA LEU A 185 12.32 15.80 -15.30
C LEU A 185 12.00 16.18 -13.85
N LEU A 186 12.74 15.60 -12.91
CA LEU A 186 12.51 15.74 -11.48
C LEU A 186 13.70 16.44 -10.83
N ASP A 187 13.42 17.45 -10.02
CA ASP A 187 14.37 18.01 -9.07
C ASP A 187 14.12 17.30 -7.72
N ILE A 188 15.06 16.47 -7.31
CA ILE A 188 14.96 15.67 -6.11
C ILE A 188 15.97 16.15 -5.06
N GLU A 189 15.53 16.16 -3.80
CA GLU A 189 16.36 16.40 -2.63
C GLU A 189 16.29 15.18 -1.73
N VAL A 190 17.42 14.47 -1.61
CA VAL A 190 17.57 13.23 -0.81
C VAL A 190 18.43 13.57 0.39
N ASP A 191 17.86 13.51 1.60
CA ASP A 191 18.57 13.77 2.86
C ASP A 191 19.44 15.06 2.79
N GLY A 192 18.91 16.13 2.15
CA GLY A 192 19.55 17.45 2.00
C GLY A 192 20.43 17.62 0.75
N LYS A 193 20.68 16.58 -0.04
CA LYS A 193 21.42 16.67 -1.31
C LYS A 193 20.49 16.81 -2.49
N ARG A 194 20.68 17.85 -3.31
CA ARG A 194 19.85 18.12 -4.49
C ARG A 194 20.49 17.59 -5.78
N GLN A 195 19.65 17.03 -6.64
CA GLN A 195 20.02 16.65 -7.99
C GLN A 195 18.83 16.67 -8.93
N THR A 196 19.08 16.92 -10.21
CA THR A 196 18.06 16.82 -11.25
C THR A 196 18.21 15.49 -11.97
N VAL A 197 17.10 14.74 -12.07
CA VAL A 197 17.08 13.43 -12.72
C VAL A 197 16.01 13.38 -13.80
N ARG A 198 16.29 12.65 -14.88
CA ARG A 198 15.32 12.32 -15.91
C ARG A 198 14.98 10.85 -15.81
N THR A 199 13.69 10.55 -15.65
CA THR A 199 13.22 9.17 -15.45
C THR A 199 11.79 8.99 -15.98
N PRO A 200 11.40 7.83 -16.51
CA PRO A 200 10.00 7.54 -16.82
C PRO A 200 9.17 7.24 -15.56
N THR A 201 9.81 6.88 -14.44
CA THR A 201 9.11 6.48 -13.22
C THR A 201 9.96 6.71 -11.98
N LEU A 202 9.33 7.14 -10.89
CA LEU A 202 9.87 7.03 -9.54
C LEU A 202 8.94 6.11 -8.75
N PHE A 203 9.49 5.09 -8.14
CA PHE A 203 8.82 4.17 -7.26
C PHE A 203 9.47 4.29 -5.86
N VAL A 204 8.65 4.38 -4.83
CA VAL A 204 9.09 4.43 -3.43
C VAL A 204 8.47 3.26 -2.71
N GLY A 205 9.28 2.34 -2.24
CA GLY A 205 8.88 1.13 -1.52
C GLY A 205 9.03 1.28 -0.01
N ASN A 206 8.06 0.73 0.71
CA ASN A 206 8.06 0.56 2.17
C ASN A 206 7.99 -0.93 2.57
N ASN A 207 7.86 -1.83 1.61
CA ASN A 207 7.70 -3.26 1.84
C ASN A 207 8.95 -4.01 1.36
N HIS A 208 9.74 -4.52 2.31
CA HIS A 208 10.99 -5.25 2.03
C HIS A 208 10.77 -6.47 1.13
N LEU A 209 9.72 -7.26 1.34
CA LEU A 209 9.44 -8.45 0.51
C LEU A 209 9.17 -8.09 -0.96
N GLN A 210 8.56 -6.93 -1.23
CA GLN A 210 8.36 -6.47 -2.59
C GLN A 210 9.68 -6.08 -3.26
N LEU A 211 10.59 -5.45 -2.50
CA LEU A 211 11.91 -5.04 -2.98
C LEU A 211 12.83 -6.25 -3.19
N GLU A 212 12.85 -7.19 -2.26
CA GLU A 212 13.58 -8.46 -2.39
C GLU A 212 13.16 -9.25 -3.63
N ARG A 213 11.85 -9.33 -3.90
CA ARG A 213 11.32 -10.03 -5.08
C ARG A 213 11.79 -9.46 -6.42
N VAL A 214 12.16 -8.20 -6.46
CA VAL A 214 12.72 -7.57 -7.67
C VAL A 214 14.25 -7.49 -7.62
N GLY A 215 14.88 -8.09 -6.59
CA GLY A 215 16.33 -8.21 -6.46
C GLY A 215 17.01 -6.90 -6.07
N LEU A 216 16.41 -6.11 -5.17
CA LEU A 216 16.96 -4.82 -4.73
C LEU A 216 17.63 -4.95 -3.36
N PRO A 217 18.93 -4.59 -3.23
CA PRO A 217 19.67 -4.68 -1.98
C PRO A 217 19.12 -3.73 -0.89
N GLU A 218 18.47 -2.63 -1.27
CA GLU A 218 17.85 -1.67 -0.34
C GLU A 218 16.68 -2.26 0.47
N ALA A 219 16.26 -3.51 0.19
CA ALA A 219 15.26 -4.20 0.98
C ALA A 219 15.65 -4.32 2.47
N GLU A 220 16.94 -4.54 2.77
CA GLU A 220 17.42 -4.58 4.15
C GLU A 220 17.33 -3.21 4.83
N GLU A 221 17.61 -2.11 4.11
CA GLU A 221 17.53 -0.75 4.65
C GLU A 221 16.10 -0.31 4.98
N VAL A 222 15.10 -0.90 4.32
CA VAL A 222 13.68 -0.68 4.69
C VAL A 222 13.38 -1.26 6.07
N LYS A 223 14.01 -2.36 6.47
CA LYS A 223 13.92 -2.90 7.83
C LYS A 223 14.53 -1.95 8.87
N GLU A 224 15.46 -1.11 8.47
CA GLU A 224 16.16 -0.13 9.32
C GLU A 224 15.48 1.25 9.40
N HIS A 225 14.17 1.32 9.22
CA HIS A 225 13.38 2.55 9.25
C HIS A 225 13.72 3.57 8.14
N ARG A 226 14.08 3.08 6.96
CA ARG A 226 14.26 3.88 5.74
C ARG A 226 13.27 3.47 4.66
N LEU A 227 13.03 4.33 3.70
CA LEU A 227 12.29 4.02 2.48
C LEU A 227 13.28 3.78 1.34
N ALA A 228 12.91 2.97 0.37
CA ALA A 228 13.73 2.75 -0.82
C ALA A 228 13.11 3.40 -2.05
N ALA A 229 13.91 4.18 -2.80
CA ALA A 229 13.53 4.76 -4.08
C ALA A 229 14.13 3.98 -5.23
N ILE A 230 13.34 3.79 -6.29
CA ILE A 230 13.74 3.13 -7.53
C ILE A 230 13.37 4.04 -8.69
N MET A 231 14.33 4.33 -9.54
CA MET A 231 14.14 5.07 -10.78
C MET A 231 14.80 4.31 -11.93
N VAL A 232 14.32 4.55 -13.14
CA VAL A 232 14.92 4.00 -14.35
C VAL A 232 15.53 5.15 -15.16
N LYS A 233 16.78 5.01 -15.59
CA LYS A 233 17.39 5.97 -16.54
C LYS A 233 16.57 6.04 -17.82
N PRO A 234 16.62 7.14 -18.57
CA PRO A 234 15.94 7.24 -19.86
C PRO A 234 16.34 6.10 -20.77
N VAL A 235 15.38 5.27 -21.16
CA VAL A 235 15.56 4.10 -22.04
C VAL A 235 14.46 4.08 -23.09
N ASN A 236 14.71 3.40 -24.20
CA ASN A 236 13.69 3.13 -25.21
C ASN A 236 12.73 2.01 -24.73
N THR A 237 11.59 1.88 -25.41
CA THR A 237 10.53 0.94 -25.06
C THR A 237 11.01 -0.52 -24.97
N THR A 238 11.87 -0.96 -25.87
CA THR A 238 12.39 -2.34 -25.88
C THR A 238 13.22 -2.64 -24.63
N LYS A 239 14.07 -1.69 -24.22
CA LYS A 239 14.85 -1.80 -22.99
C LYS A 239 13.97 -1.74 -21.74
N LEU A 240 12.90 -0.94 -21.76
CA LEU A 240 11.96 -0.88 -20.66
C LEU A 240 11.19 -2.19 -20.47
N LEU A 241 10.77 -2.83 -21.58
CA LEU A 241 10.19 -4.18 -21.57
C LEU A 241 11.16 -5.21 -21.01
N TRP A 242 12.44 -5.12 -21.40
CA TRP A 242 13.49 -5.98 -20.87
C TRP A 242 13.68 -5.81 -19.36
N LEU A 243 13.70 -4.55 -18.86
CA LEU A 243 13.77 -4.27 -17.42
C LEU A 243 12.53 -4.81 -16.67
N ALA A 244 11.34 -4.67 -17.26
CA ALA A 244 10.11 -5.22 -16.68
C ALA A 244 10.19 -6.76 -16.56
N LEU A 245 10.76 -7.45 -17.56
CA LEU A 245 10.98 -8.89 -17.51
C LEU A 245 12.02 -9.26 -16.43
N ARG A 246 13.12 -8.54 -16.35
CA ARG A 246 14.14 -8.74 -15.28
C ARG A 246 13.56 -8.53 -13.89
N GLY A 247 12.71 -7.51 -13.72
CA GLY A 247 12.01 -7.28 -12.45
C GLY A 247 11.09 -8.45 -12.08
N ALA A 248 10.38 -9.01 -13.06
CA ALA A 248 9.54 -10.19 -12.84
C ALA A 248 10.35 -11.45 -12.48
N LEU A 249 11.62 -11.52 -12.90
CA LEU A 249 12.58 -12.60 -12.62
C LEU A 249 13.44 -12.35 -11.36
N GLY A 250 13.23 -11.23 -10.66
CA GLY A 250 13.96 -10.92 -9.42
C GLY A 250 15.39 -10.43 -9.61
N SER A 251 15.73 -9.88 -10.78
CA SER A 251 17.11 -9.45 -11.13
C SER A 251 17.18 -7.98 -11.61
N LEU A 252 16.28 -7.13 -11.12
CA LEU A 252 16.22 -5.72 -11.54
C LEU A 252 17.38 -4.91 -10.97
N GLY A 253 17.78 -5.18 -9.73
CA GLY A 253 18.78 -4.40 -9.00
C GLY A 253 20.18 -4.43 -9.61
N ASP A 254 20.50 -5.46 -10.40
CA ASP A 254 21.82 -5.63 -11.05
C ASP A 254 21.98 -4.86 -12.37
N ASP A 255 20.97 -4.07 -12.77
CA ASP A 255 21.01 -3.37 -14.06
C ASP A 255 21.45 -1.91 -13.89
N ASP A 256 22.54 -1.51 -14.53
CA ASP A 256 23.11 -0.14 -14.51
C ASP A 256 22.13 0.97 -14.92
N ARG A 257 21.00 0.61 -15.49
CA ARG A 257 19.93 1.54 -15.88
C ARG A 257 18.93 1.79 -14.76
N VAL A 258 19.01 1.01 -13.69
CA VAL A 258 18.22 1.21 -12.49
C VAL A 258 19.03 2.04 -11.50
N ILE A 259 18.42 3.08 -10.98
CA ILE A 259 18.96 3.92 -9.90
C ILE A 259 18.13 3.57 -8.67
N ASN A 260 18.76 3.06 -7.65
CA ASN A 260 18.14 2.68 -6.39
C ASN A 260 18.93 3.31 -5.23
N PHE A 261 18.24 3.72 -4.21
CA PHE A 261 18.83 4.24 -2.98
C PHE A 261 17.81 4.23 -1.84
N ALA A 262 18.30 4.05 -0.63
CA ALA A 262 17.49 4.22 0.56
C ALA A 262 17.61 5.65 1.11
N PHE A 263 16.55 6.13 1.76
CA PHE A 263 16.49 7.49 2.28
C PHE A 263 15.56 7.59 3.50
N SER A 264 15.79 8.61 4.31
CA SER A 264 14.88 8.99 5.41
C SER A 264 13.88 10.07 4.98
N ARG A 265 14.31 10.99 4.12
CA ARG A 265 13.47 12.05 3.54
C ARG A 265 13.80 12.25 2.07
N LEU A 266 12.77 12.29 1.24
CA LEU A 266 12.89 12.59 -0.18
C LEU A 266 11.86 13.66 -0.56
N SER A 267 12.33 14.79 -1.10
CA SER A 267 11.47 15.82 -1.69
C SER A 267 11.60 15.79 -3.21
N VAL A 268 10.47 15.79 -3.91
CA VAL A 268 10.42 15.67 -5.37
C VAL A 268 9.61 16.80 -5.97
N ASN A 269 10.26 17.63 -6.79
CA ASN A 269 9.61 18.61 -7.65
C ASN A 269 9.61 18.12 -9.10
N ALA A 270 8.46 18.14 -9.74
CA ALA A 270 8.37 17.89 -11.17
C ALA A 270 8.69 19.19 -11.92
N ILE A 271 9.80 19.21 -12.66
CA ILE A 271 10.17 20.32 -13.52
C ILE A 271 9.40 20.15 -14.83
N HIS A 272 8.20 20.70 -14.91
CA HIS A 272 7.43 20.72 -16.16
C HIS A 272 7.34 22.16 -16.67
N GLY A 273 7.58 22.32 -17.96
CA GLY A 273 7.31 23.57 -18.69
C GLY A 273 5.81 23.89 -18.81
N VAL A 274 4.94 23.32 -17.98
CA VAL A 274 3.48 23.47 -18.03
C VAL A 274 2.92 23.75 -16.64
N ARG A 275 2.05 24.71 -16.59
CA ARG A 275 1.28 25.37 -15.53
C ARG A 275 0.64 24.54 -14.41
N SER A 276 0.84 23.24 -14.30
CA SER A 276 0.23 22.44 -13.24
C SER A 276 1.23 22.12 -12.13
N ARG A 277 0.95 22.60 -10.92
CA ARG A 277 1.67 22.23 -9.70
C ARG A 277 1.35 20.82 -9.22
N GLN A 278 0.43 20.12 -9.90
CA GLN A 278 -0.06 18.80 -9.48
C GLN A 278 0.51 17.69 -10.34
N VAL A 279 0.85 16.60 -9.70
CA VAL A 279 1.28 15.36 -10.33
C VAL A 279 0.38 14.21 -9.87
N GLU A 280 0.17 13.25 -10.75
CA GLU A 280 -0.56 12.04 -10.39
C GLU A 280 0.38 11.06 -9.68
N VAL A 281 0.01 10.70 -8.46
CA VAL A 281 0.73 9.75 -7.61
C VAL A 281 -0.17 8.53 -7.39
N ALA A 282 0.39 7.34 -7.48
CA ALA A 282 -0.29 6.13 -7.02
C ALA A 282 0.27 5.72 -5.66
N THR A 283 -0.61 5.47 -4.69
CA THR A 283 -0.28 4.91 -3.37
C THR A 283 -1.06 3.62 -3.18
N ASP A 284 -0.36 2.50 -2.93
CA ASP A 284 -0.95 1.17 -2.76
C ASP A 284 -1.96 0.78 -3.87
N GLY A 285 -1.69 1.24 -5.11
CA GLY A 285 -2.53 1.01 -6.28
C GLY A 285 -3.68 2.01 -6.49
N GLU A 286 -3.90 2.97 -5.59
CA GLU A 286 -4.87 4.05 -5.74
C GLU A 286 -4.22 5.32 -6.28
N ARG A 287 -4.84 5.97 -7.27
CA ARG A 287 -4.34 7.17 -7.93
C ARG A 287 -4.93 8.44 -7.34
N THR A 288 -4.09 9.42 -7.07
CA THR A 288 -4.49 10.73 -6.54
C THR A 288 -3.62 11.83 -7.15
N TRP A 289 -4.20 13.00 -7.40
CA TRP A 289 -3.45 14.20 -7.76
C TRP A 289 -2.92 14.90 -6.52
N MET A 290 -1.63 15.19 -6.48
CA MET A 290 -0.97 15.84 -5.36
C MET A 290 -0.16 17.05 -5.82
N ASP A 291 -0.14 18.08 -4.98
CA ASP A 291 0.71 19.26 -5.21
C ASP A 291 2.19 18.93 -5.00
N THR A 292 3.06 19.50 -5.81
CA THR A 292 4.51 19.44 -5.62
C THR A 292 4.97 20.62 -4.73
N PRO A 293 6.05 20.43 -3.91
CA PRO A 293 6.91 19.24 -3.83
C PRO A 293 6.22 18.05 -3.17
N LEU A 294 6.45 16.85 -3.72
CA LEU A 294 6.08 15.61 -3.04
C LEU A 294 7.11 15.31 -1.95
N LYS A 295 6.65 15.18 -0.71
CA LYS A 295 7.51 14.91 0.44
C LYS A 295 7.28 13.49 0.92
N PHE A 296 8.22 12.60 0.63
CA PHE A 296 8.21 11.21 1.10
C PHE A 296 9.02 11.10 2.38
N ALA A 297 8.48 10.38 3.36
CA ALA A 297 9.15 10.08 4.62
C ALA A 297 8.54 8.82 5.27
N VAL A 298 9.25 8.22 6.19
CA VAL A 298 8.65 7.30 7.16
C VAL A 298 7.68 8.08 8.04
N ALA A 299 6.54 7.51 8.36
CA ALA A 299 5.58 8.14 9.27
C ALA A 299 6.23 8.36 10.66
N PRO A 300 5.91 9.47 11.34
CA PRO A 300 6.53 9.80 12.63
C PRO A 300 6.14 8.84 13.77
N ARG A 301 5.11 8.02 13.54
CA ARG A 301 4.67 6.97 14.47
C ARG A 301 4.50 5.67 13.72
N PRO A 302 4.91 4.53 14.30
CA PRO A 302 4.65 3.23 13.74
C PRO A 302 3.17 2.89 13.82
N LEU A 303 2.69 2.04 12.91
CA LEU A 303 1.39 1.39 12.99
C LEU A 303 1.48 0.23 14.00
N LEU A 304 0.57 0.17 14.96
CA LEU A 304 0.51 -0.91 15.95
C LEU A 304 -0.32 -2.06 15.38
N LEU A 305 0.34 -3.02 14.76
CA LEU A 305 -0.33 -4.11 14.05
C LEU A 305 -0.60 -5.30 15.00
N LEU A 306 -1.81 -5.85 14.91
CA LEU A 306 -2.15 -7.17 15.47
C LEU A 306 -1.54 -8.23 14.56
N SER A 307 -0.47 -8.87 15.02
CA SER A 307 0.36 -9.82 14.27
C SER A 307 0.29 -11.22 14.87
N PRO A 308 0.68 -12.25 14.11
CA PRO A 308 0.89 -13.58 14.70
C PRO A 308 1.91 -13.49 15.84
N LYS A 309 1.75 -14.35 16.84
CA LYS A 309 2.77 -14.55 17.87
C LYS A 309 3.98 -15.24 17.26
N ASP A 310 5.17 -14.83 17.68
CA ASP A 310 6.38 -15.57 17.34
C ASP A 310 6.29 -16.97 17.94
N THR A 311 6.41 -17.99 17.10
CA THR A 311 6.44 -19.41 17.48
C THR A 311 7.83 -19.83 17.88
#